data_48e9702311985c3928f4697717cff5ad
#
_entry.id   48e9702311985c3928f4697717cff5ad
#
_cell.length_a   1.000
_cell.length_b   1.000
_cell.length_c   1.000
_cell.angle_alpha   90.00
_cell.angle_beta   90.00
_cell.angle_gamma   90.00
#
_symmetry.space_group_name_H-M   'P 1'
#
loop_
_entity.id
_entity.type
_entity.pdbx_description
1 polymer ?
#
loop_
_entity_poly.entity_id
_entity_poly.type
_entity_poly.pdbx_seq_one_letter_code
_entity_poly.pdbx_strand_id
1 'polypeptide(L)'
;MINATLGESIIGRAQKAGIISLHAHNIRDFSTDKHRNTDDTPYGGGVGMVMTCQPIYDCYRSIVDTAPGDERRRVIYMSPRGRTFTHSVAKELSDYDRLIFLCGHYEGVDQRIIDEIVDEEISIGDYVVTGGEIPACIVIDAVSRLIEGTLACPECYEGESHASGILEYPQYTKPRSFMGRDVPEVLLSGDHAKIERFRLEEAVKITRERRPDLLLLHPEYEAALQPKKKKKRTVKKNEE
;
A
#
# COMPACT_ATOMS: atom_id res chain seq x y z
N MET A 1 14.81 -12.14 -6.75
CA MET A 1 13.50 -11.51 -7.05
C MET A 1 13.38 -10.19 -6.31
N ILE A 2 13.26 -10.13 -4.98
CA ILE A 2 13.02 -8.90 -4.18
C ILE A 2 14.01 -7.78 -4.53
N ASN A 3 15.33 -8.02 -4.43
CA ASN A 3 16.34 -7.01 -4.72
C ASN A 3 16.31 -6.49 -6.17
N ALA A 4 15.96 -7.36 -7.14
CA ALA A 4 15.82 -6.94 -8.54
C ALA A 4 14.59 -6.06 -8.77
N THR A 5 13.51 -6.29 -8.01
CA THR A 5 12.26 -5.52 -8.12
C THR A 5 12.37 -4.18 -7.41
N LEU A 6 12.90 -4.17 -6.18
CA LEU A 6 12.92 -3.00 -5.30
C LEU A 6 14.26 -2.23 -5.30
N GLY A 7 15.29 -2.75 -6.00
CA GLY A 7 16.61 -2.12 -6.08
C GLY A 7 16.70 -0.96 -7.08
N GLU A 8 15.65 -0.70 -7.85
CA GLU A 8 15.64 0.28 -8.93
C GLU A 8 14.64 1.42 -8.67
N SER A 9 14.65 2.42 -9.56
CA SER A 9 13.70 3.54 -9.57
C SER A 9 13.69 4.32 -8.24
N ILE A 10 12.51 4.68 -7.73
CA ILE A 10 12.31 5.49 -6.52
C ILE A 10 12.82 4.72 -5.28
N ILE A 11 12.41 3.47 -5.13
CA ILE A 11 12.79 2.65 -3.96
C ILE A 11 14.30 2.39 -3.94
N GLY A 12 14.91 2.11 -5.10
CA GLY A 12 16.36 1.96 -5.21
C GLY A 12 17.13 3.25 -4.88
N ARG A 13 16.59 4.43 -5.23
CA ARG A 13 17.18 5.73 -4.82
C ARG A 13 17.06 5.98 -3.33
N ALA A 14 15.92 5.66 -2.73
CA ALA A 14 15.71 5.81 -1.29
C ALA A 14 16.67 4.92 -0.48
N GLN A 15 16.94 3.69 -0.95
CA GLN A 15 17.97 2.82 -0.36
C GLN A 15 19.37 3.41 -0.50
N LYS A 16 19.76 3.91 -1.67
CA LYS A 16 21.06 4.55 -1.91
C LYS A 16 21.26 5.82 -1.07
N ALA A 17 20.18 6.53 -0.78
CA ALA A 17 20.18 7.72 0.08
C ALA A 17 20.15 7.37 1.59
N GLY A 18 20.02 6.10 1.96
CA GLY A 18 19.95 5.67 3.36
C GLY A 18 18.63 6.00 4.06
N ILE A 19 17.57 6.34 3.30
CA ILE A 19 16.24 6.64 3.85
C ILE A 19 15.57 5.37 4.31
N ILE A 20 15.69 4.30 3.52
CA ILE A 20 15.21 2.96 3.84
C ILE A 20 16.33 1.94 3.65
N SER A 21 16.26 0.82 4.34
CA SER A 21 17.14 -0.33 4.11
C SER A 21 16.30 -1.58 3.86
N LEU A 22 16.73 -2.43 2.92
CA LEU A 22 16.05 -3.65 2.56
C LEU A 22 17.01 -4.83 2.58
N HIS A 23 16.68 -5.85 3.37
CA HIS A 23 17.48 -7.05 3.54
C HIS A 23 16.63 -8.28 3.22
N ALA A 24 17.04 -9.06 2.23
CA ALA A 24 16.41 -10.32 1.88
C ALA A 24 17.21 -11.47 2.47
N HIS A 25 16.57 -12.28 3.31
CA HIS A 25 17.15 -13.45 3.94
C HIS A 25 16.60 -14.71 3.28
N ASN A 26 17.50 -15.65 2.96
CA ASN A 26 17.08 -16.93 2.40
C ASN A 26 16.88 -17.93 3.54
N ILE A 27 15.64 -18.33 3.79
CA ILE A 27 15.30 -19.29 4.85
C ILE A 27 16.07 -20.62 4.72
N ARG A 28 16.39 -21.04 3.49
CA ARG A 28 17.18 -22.27 3.25
C ARG A 28 18.56 -22.24 3.88
N ASP A 29 19.14 -21.07 4.11
CA ASP A 29 20.47 -20.95 4.71
C ASP A 29 20.47 -21.28 6.21
N PHE A 30 19.28 -21.33 6.80
CA PHE A 30 19.05 -21.69 8.21
C PHE A 30 18.54 -23.12 8.41
N SER A 31 18.37 -23.90 7.34
CA SER A 31 17.96 -25.30 7.44
C SER A 31 19.10 -26.16 7.99
N THR A 32 18.77 -26.98 8.97
CA THR A 32 19.66 -28.01 9.52
C THR A 32 19.65 -29.32 8.73
N ASP A 33 18.74 -29.42 7.75
CA ASP A 33 18.66 -30.58 6.86
C ASP A 33 19.87 -30.66 5.91
N LYS A 34 20.35 -31.87 5.64
CA LYS A 34 21.50 -32.14 4.77
C LYS A 34 21.33 -31.57 3.35
N HIS A 35 20.11 -31.51 2.86
CA HIS A 35 19.77 -31.00 1.53
C HIS A 35 19.22 -29.59 1.57
N ARG A 36 19.25 -28.94 2.73
CA ARG A 36 18.68 -27.60 2.99
C ARG A 36 17.19 -27.52 2.66
N ASN A 37 16.43 -28.62 2.91
CA ASN A 37 15.00 -28.62 2.79
C ASN A 37 14.38 -27.67 3.85
N THR A 38 13.31 -26.99 3.44
CA THR A 38 12.56 -26.05 4.30
C THR A 38 11.08 -26.43 4.37
N ASP A 39 10.73 -27.58 3.82
CA ASP A 39 9.36 -28.06 3.66
C ASP A 39 9.25 -29.56 3.90
N ASP A 40 8.07 -30.04 4.29
CA ASP A 40 7.75 -31.45 4.50
C ASP A 40 6.26 -31.70 4.20
N THR A 41 5.87 -32.98 4.17
CA THR A 41 4.49 -33.40 3.93
C THR A 41 3.57 -32.95 5.08
N PRO A 42 2.35 -32.44 4.77
CA PRO A 42 1.43 -32.02 5.81
C PRO A 42 0.89 -33.16 6.66
N TYR A 43 0.76 -32.95 7.95
CA TYR A 43 -0.01 -33.86 8.80
C TYR A 43 -1.47 -33.89 8.36
N GLY A 44 -2.08 -35.07 8.42
CA GLY A 44 -3.45 -35.29 7.95
C GLY A 44 -3.52 -35.66 6.47
N GLY A 45 -2.40 -35.69 5.76
CA GLY A 45 -2.31 -35.98 4.32
C GLY A 45 -2.72 -34.77 3.47
N GLY A 46 -2.71 -34.97 2.15
CA GLY A 46 -3.01 -33.94 1.17
C GLY A 46 -1.94 -33.87 0.08
N VAL A 47 -2.19 -33.03 -0.92
CA VAL A 47 -1.24 -32.75 -2.01
C VAL A 47 -0.39 -31.55 -1.62
N GLY A 48 0.88 -31.55 -2.00
CA GLY A 48 1.80 -30.44 -1.75
C GLY A 48 2.63 -30.59 -0.47
N MET A 49 3.33 -29.54 -0.12
CA MET A 49 4.28 -29.48 1.00
C MET A 49 3.94 -28.27 1.87
N VAL A 50 4.40 -28.29 3.13
CA VAL A 50 4.24 -27.18 4.09
C VAL A 50 5.62 -26.77 4.58
N MET A 51 5.89 -25.48 4.64
CA MET A 51 7.15 -24.95 5.16
C MET A 51 7.27 -25.24 6.66
N THR A 52 8.44 -25.77 7.04
CA THR A 52 8.71 -26.24 8.41
C THR A 52 9.11 -25.11 9.35
N CYS A 53 8.87 -25.28 10.65
CA CYS A 53 9.11 -24.26 11.69
C CYS A 53 10.59 -23.87 11.85
N GLN A 54 11.51 -24.87 11.94
CA GLN A 54 12.90 -24.65 12.39
C GLN A 54 13.64 -23.62 11.51
N PRO A 55 13.75 -23.76 10.18
CA PRO A 55 14.52 -22.82 9.38
C PRO A 55 13.92 -21.41 9.37
N ILE A 56 12.59 -21.29 9.48
CA ILE A 56 11.90 -19.99 9.58
C ILE A 56 12.24 -19.34 10.92
N TYR A 57 12.15 -20.07 12.02
CA TYR A 57 12.43 -19.55 13.35
C TYR A 57 13.88 -19.10 13.50
N ASP A 58 14.85 -19.89 13.03
CA ASP A 58 16.26 -19.54 13.12
C ASP A 58 16.60 -18.33 12.24
N CYS A 59 16.00 -18.24 11.05
CA CYS A 59 16.09 -17.04 10.20
C CYS A 59 15.54 -15.81 10.92
N TYR A 60 14.35 -15.90 11.49
CA TYR A 60 13.73 -14.83 12.29
C TYR A 60 14.63 -14.41 13.46
N ARG A 61 15.13 -15.36 14.25
CA ARG A 61 16.02 -15.08 15.38
C ARG A 61 17.27 -14.34 14.94
N SER A 62 17.87 -14.71 13.81
CA SER A 62 19.07 -14.02 13.29
C SER A 62 18.83 -12.54 12.98
N ILE A 63 17.58 -12.16 12.68
CA ILE A 63 17.18 -10.78 12.42
C ILE A 63 16.94 -10.03 13.73
N VAL A 64 16.15 -10.63 14.64
CA VAL A 64 15.69 -9.92 15.84
C VAL A 64 16.73 -9.86 16.95
N ASP A 65 17.61 -10.85 17.05
CA ASP A 65 18.66 -10.88 18.05
C ASP A 65 19.75 -9.81 17.83
N THR A 66 19.82 -9.28 16.60
CA THR A 66 20.76 -8.19 16.25
C THR A 66 20.08 -6.81 16.24
N ALA A 67 18.77 -6.74 16.44
CA ALA A 67 18.00 -5.50 16.42
C ALA A 67 18.12 -4.74 17.76
N PRO A 68 18.02 -3.39 17.77
CA PRO A 68 17.86 -2.59 18.98
C PRO A 68 16.64 -3.02 19.80
N GLY A 69 16.75 -3.03 21.13
CA GLY A 69 15.69 -3.55 22.00
C GLY A 69 14.44 -2.67 22.10
N ASP A 70 14.54 -1.40 21.74
CA ASP A 70 13.46 -0.40 21.75
C ASP A 70 12.83 -0.17 20.36
N GLU A 71 13.24 -0.92 19.35
CA GLU A 71 12.74 -0.82 17.99
C GLU A 71 11.28 -1.29 17.88
N ARG A 72 10.41 -0.45 17.32
CA ARG A 72 9.03 -0.82 16.99
C ARG A 72 9.04 -1.67 15.73
N ARG A 73 8.83 -2.96 15.88
CA ARG A 73 8.82 -3.90 14.75
C ARG A 73 7.46 -4.55 14.57
N ARG A 74 7.20 -5.02 13.35
CA ARG A 74 6.02 -5.79 12.98
C ARG A 74 6.42 -6.97 12.10
N VAL A 75 5.99 -8.18 12.46
CA VAL A 75 6.19 -9.39 11.66
C VAL A 75 4.91 -9.70 10.89
N ILE A 76 5.01 -9.71 9.57
CA ILE A 76 3.87 -9.82 8.65
C ILE A 76 4.02 -11.09 7.83
N TYR A 77 3.03 -11.96 7.88
CA TYR A 77 2.93 -13.10 6.95
C TYR A 77 2.07 -12.71 5.75
N MET A 78 2.62 -12.84 4.54
CA MET A 78 1.88 -12.63 3.31
C MET A 78 0.99 -13.82 3.02
N SER A 79 -0.31 -13.67 3.21
CA SER A 79 -1.28 -14.77 3.22
C SER A 79 -2.62 -14.32 2.60
N PRO A 80 -3.28 -15.18 1.76
CA PRO A 80 -4.63 -14.88 1.26
C PRO A 80 -5.70 -14.80 2.36
N ARG A 81 -5.43 -15.33 3.56
CA ARG A 81 -6.34 -15.27 4.73
C ARG A 81 -6.25 -13.96 5.50
N GLY A 82 -5.22 -13.16 5.23
CA GLY A 82 -4.92 -11.96 5.97
C GLY A 82 -5.88 -10.79 5.74
N ARG A 83 -5.71 -9.74 6.55
CA ARG A 83 -6.38 -8.45 6.36
C ARG A 83 -6.04 -7.89 4.98
N THR A 84 -7.04 -7.44 4.22
CA THR A 84 -6.81 -6.84 2.91
C THR A 84 -5.96 -5.58 3.02
N PHE A 85 -4.86 -5.54 2.27
CA PHE A 85 -3.97 -4.39 2.20
C PHE A 85 -4.65 -3.20 1.53
N THR A 86 -4.58 -2.03 2.18
CA THR A 86 -5.15 -0.77 1.71
C THR A 86 -4.16 0.37 1.98
N HIS A 87 -4.44 1.57 1.45
CA HIS A 87 -3.63 2.76 1.74
C HIS A 87 -3.57 3.07 3.26
N SER A 88 -4.66 2.87 3.99
CA SER A 88 -4.68 3.06 5.46
C SER A 88 -3.79 2.07 6.19
N VAL A 89 -3.72 0.82 5.72
CA VAL A 89 -2.79 -0.18 6.24
C VAL A 89 -1.34 0.19 5.92
N ALA A 90 -1.08 0.68 4.70
CA ALA A 90 0.27 1.16 4.35
C ALA A 90 0.72 2.31 5.27
N LYS A 91 -0.17 3.24 5.59
CA LYS A 91 0.09 4.35 6.50
C LYS A 91 0.34 3.86 7.93
N GLU A 92 -0.44 2.91 8.44
CA GLU A 92 -0.21 2.27 9.73
C GLU A 92 1.18 1.60 9.79
N LEU A 93 1.55 0.87 8.74
CA LEU A 93 2.84 0.18 8.67
C LEU A 93 4.02 1.14 8.53
N SER A 94 3.84 2.32 7.96
CA SER A 94 4.91 3.32 7.83
C SER A 94 5.36 3.92 9.17
N ASP A 95 4.61 3.71 10.25
CA ASP A 95 4.98 4.15 11.60
C ASP A 95 5.95 3.21 12.32
N TYR A 96 6.24 2.04 11.77
CA TYR A 96 7.17 1.07 12.34
C TYR A 96 8.61 1.33 11.91
N ASP A 97 9.56 1.09 12.81
CA ASP A 97 10.98 1.21 12.54
C ASP A 97 11.49 0.04 11.70
N ARG A 98 10.86 -1.15 11.85
CA ARG A 98 11.17 -2.37 11.09
C ARG A 98 9.93 -3.18 10.76
N LEU A 99 9.83 -3.58 9.51
CA LEU A 99 8.86 -4.57 9.04
C LEU A 99 9.60 -5.84 8.62
N ILE A 100 9.16 -6.99 9.11
CA ILE A 100 9.70 -8.30 8.75
C ILE A 100 8.61 -9.05 7.99
N PHE A 101 8.86 -9.36 6.71
CA PHE A 101 7.92 -10.07 5.87
C PHE A 101 8.28 -11.55 5.78
N LEU A 102 7.39 -12.43 6.24
CA LEU A 102 7.45 -13.86 5.99
C LEU A 102 6.77 -14.16 4.64
N CYS A 103 7.57 -14.63 3.68
CA CYS A 103 7.10 -15.02 2.36
C CYS A 103 6.97 -16.55 2.31
N GLY A 104 5.74 -17.03 2.36
CA GLY A 104 5.45 -18.47 2.27
C GLY A 104 5.45 -18.97 0.83
N HIS A 105 5.63 -20.30 0.70
CA HIS A 105 5.54 -21.06 -0.54
C HIS A 105 4.68 -22.32 -0.32
N TYR A 106 4.50 -23.09 -1.39
CA TYR A 106 3.77 -24.36 -1.38
C TYR A 106 2.32 -24.21 -0.90
N GLU A 107 1.86 -25.11 -0.02
CA GLU A 107 0.52 -25.04 0.60
C GLU A 107 0.48 -24.07 1.80
N GLY A 108 1.63 -23.50 2.17
CA GLY A 108 1.75 -22.51 3.24
C GLY A 108 2.85 -22.84 4.24
N VAL A 109 2.71 -22.25 5.40
CA VAL A 109 3.67 -22.30 6.52
C VAL A 109 3.03 -23.03 7.70
N ASP A 110 3.80 -23.81 8.43
CA ASP A 110 3.33 -24.51 9.63
C ASP A 110 2.70 -23.51 10.62
N GLN A 111 1.47 -23.79 11.05
CA GLN A 111 0.70 -22.88 11.89
C GLN A 111 1.40 -22.53 13.20
N ARG A 112 2.18 -23.43 13.76
CA ARG A 112 2.89 -23.22 15.03
C ARG A 112 3.91 -22.10 14.95
N ILE A 113 4.59 -21.91 13.81
CA ILE A 113 5.51 -20.79 13.62
C ILE A 113 4.78 -19.49 13.35
N ILE A 114 3.64 -19.55 12.69
CA ILE A 114 2.79 -18.36 12.51
C ILE A 114 2.34 -17.87 13.89
N ASP A 115 1.81 -18.77 14.72
CA ASP A 115 1.32 -18.43 16.08
C ASP A 115 2.46 -17.90 16.99
N GLU A 116 3.69 -18.32 16.76
CA GLU A 116 4.85 -17.95 17.60
C GLU A 116 5.44 -16.59 17.24
N ILE A 117 5.56 -16.26 15.93
CA ILE A 117 6.35 -15.08 15.53
C ILE A 117 5.57 -14.03 14.73
N VAL A 118 4.40 -14.35 14.17
CA VAL A 118 3.68 -13.44 13.27
C VAL A 118 2.72 -12.55 14.06
N ASP A 119 2.84 -11.23 13.89
CA ASP A 119 1.93 -10.27 14.49
C ASP A 119 0.63 -10.12 13.70
N GLU A 120 0.70 -10.21 12.36
CA GLU A 120 -0.50 -10.17 11.50
C GLU A 120 -0.28 -10.85 10.15
N GLU A 121 -1.38 -11.31 9.54
CA GLU A 121 -1.43 -11.77 8.16
C GLU A 121 -2.01 -10.66 7.27
N ILE A 122 -1.37 -10.42 6.10
CA ILE A 122 -1.82 -9.42 5.11
C ILE A 122 -2.06 -10.10 3.76
N SER A 123 -3.23 -9.80 3.17
CA SER A 123 -3.62 -10.20 1.81
C SER A 123 -3.57 -9.00 0.87
N ILE A 124 -3.11 -9.22 -0.37
CA ILE A 124 -3.14 -8.21 -1.45
C ILE A 124 -4.41 -8.27 -2.29
N GLY A 125 -5.38 -9.11 -1.94
CA GLY A 125 -6.67 -9.27 -2.63
C GLY A 125 -7.14 -10.71 -2.70
N ASP A 126 -8.32 -10.93 -3.27
CA ASP A 126 -9.02 -12.22 -3.33
C ASP A 126 -8.49 -13.11 -4.47
N TYR A 127 -7.20 -13.38 -4.48
CA TYR A 127 -6.53 -14.28 -5.41
C TYR A 127 -5.26 -14.87 -4.79
N VAL A 128 -4.80 -15.98 -5.34
CA VAL A 128 -3.61 -16.69 -4.87
C VAL A 128 -2.49 -16.55 -5.90
N VAL A 129 -1.28 -16.33 -5.41
CA VAL A 129 -0.04 -16.31 -6.21
C VAL A 129 0.92 -17.39 -5.73
N THR A 130 1.96 -17.67 -6.48
CA THR A 130 2.86 -18.81 -6.26
C THR A 130 3.76 -18.71 -5.03
N GLY A 131 3.88 -17.51 -4.43
CA GLY A 131 4.71 -17.27 -3.23
C GLY A 131 4.51 -15.87 -2.68
N GLY A 132 4.99 -15.63 -1.46
CA GLY A 132 4.80 -14.39 -0.73
C GLY A 132 5.67 -13.21 -1.18
N GLU A 133 6.70 -13.42 -2.02
CA GLU A 133 7.68 -12.40 -2.38
C GLU A 133 7.08 -11.26 -3.21
N ILE A 134 6.22 -11.57 -4.19
CA ILE A 134 5.54 -10.54 -5.00
C ILE A 134 4.56 -9.73 -4.14
N PRO A 135 3.69 -10.35 -3.34
CA PRO A 135 2.88 -9.62 -2.36
C PRO A 135 3.71 -8.72 -1.42
N ALA A 136 4.80 -9.24 -0.88
CA ALA A 136 5.70 -8.45 -0.03
C ALA A 136 6.28 -7.23 -0.79
N CYS A 137 6.71 -7.40 -2.05
CA CYS A 137 7.19 -6.28 -2.85
C CYS A 137 6.13 -5.19 -3.05
N ILE A 138 4.85 -5.55 -3.26
CA ILE A 138 3.74 -4.60 -3.39
C ILE A 138 3.57 -3.80 -2.10
N VAL A 139 3.55 -4.49 -0.95
CA VAL A 139 3.39 -3.84 0.36
C VAL A 139 4.60 -2.94 0.67
N ILE A 140 5.82 -3.44 0.45
CA ILE A 140 7.06 -2.67 0.67
C ILE A 140 7.08 -1.41 -0.20
N ASP A 141 6.74 -1.50 -1.48
CA ASP A 141 6.70 -0.33 -2.37
C ASP A 141 5.71 0.71 -1.84
N ALA A 142 4.47 0.30 -1.56
CA ALA A 142 3.41 1.18 -1.08
C ALA A 142 3.73 1.84 0.26
N VAL A 143 4.33 1.11 1.22
CA VAL A 143 4.76 1.65 2.52
C VAL A 143 5.95 2.59 2.34
N SER A 144 6.96 2.19 1.56
CA SER A 144 8.18 2.98 1.37
C SER A 144 7.90 4.37 0.78
N ARG A 145 6.90 4.52 -0.08
CA ARG A 145 6.48 5.82 -0.65
C ARG A 145 6.00 6.81 0.42
N LEU A 146 5.52 6.33 1.56
CA LEU A 146 5.01 7.14 2.67
C LEU A 146 6.12 7.57 3.65
N ILE A 147 7.31 7.00 3.53
CA ILE A 147 8.46 7.37 4.35
C ILE A 147 9.02 8.73 3.84
N GLU A 148 9.19 9.67 4.77
CA GLU A 148 9.70 11.01 4.47
C GLU A 148 11.04 10.94 3.71
N GLY A 149 11.15 11.72 2.65
CA GLY A 149 12.33 11.76 1.78
C GLY A 149 12.36 10.71 0.67
N THR A 150 11.47 9.71 0.64
CA THR A 150 11.37 8.74 -0.45
C THR A 150 10.82 9.38 -1.72
N LEU A 151 9.75 10.15 -1.62
CA LEU A 151 9.23 11.01 -2.67
C LEU A 151 9.71 12.45 -2.49
N ALA A 152 9.63 13.24 -3.55
CA ALA A 152 10.15 14.61 -3.55
C ALA A 152 9.41 15.53 -2.54
N CYS A 153 8.14 15.27 -2.27
CA CYS A 153 7.33 16.02 -1.34
C CYS A 153 6.08 15.21 -0.91
N PRO A 154 5.48 15.50 0.26
CA PRO A 154 4.25 14.85 0.73
C PRO A 154 3.08 15.05 -0.23
N GLU A 155 2.95 16.22 -0.85
CA GLU A 155 1.89 16.53 -1.82
C GLU A 155 1.92 15.60 -3.04
N CYS A 156 3.03 14.89 -3.26
CA CYS A 156 3.18 13.92 -4.36
C CYS A 156 2.27 12.69 -4.20
N TYR A 157 1.81 12.38 -2.98
CA TYR A 157 0.92 11.24 -2.73
C TYR A 157 -0.41 11.61 -2.06
N GLU A 158 -0.51 12.76 -1.36
CA GLU A 158 -1.73 13.15 -0.64
C GLU A 158 -2.96 13.33 -1.55
N GLY A 159 -2.74 13.76 -2.79
CA GLY A 159 -3.79 13.93 -3.80
C GLY A 159 -4.09 12.68 -4.62
N GLU A 160 -3.34 11.59 -4.46
CA GLU A 160 -3.52 10.36 -5.22
C GLU A 160 -4.80 9.60 -4.83
N SER A 161 -5.21 8.69 -5.72
CA SER A 161 -6.31 7.75 -5.47
C SER A 161 -6.11 7.01 -4.15
N HIS A 162 -7.16 6.88 -3.36
CA HIS A 162 -7.21 6.28 -2.03
C HIS A 162 -6.52 7.08 -0.91
N ALA A 163 -5.47 7.83 -1.17
CA ALA A 163 -4.85 8.71 -0.17
C ALA A 163 -5.81 9.85 0.22
N SER A 164 -6.47 10.43 -0.79
CA SER A 164 -7.54 11.42 -0.61
C SER A 164 -8.90 10.81 -0.21
N GLY A 165 -9.04 9.48 -0.20
CA GLY A 165 -10.30 8.77 0.05
C GLY A 165 -11.15 8.51 -1.18
N ILE A 166 -10.89 9.16 -2.32
CA ILE A 166 -11.58 8.96 -3.60
C ILE A 166 -10.60 8.66 -4.73
N LEU A 167 -11.08 8.38 -5.93
CA LEU A 167 -10.23 8.22 -7.11
C LEU A 167 -9.82 9.58 -7.68
N GLU A 168 -8.62 9.65 -8.22
CA GLU A 168 -8.12 10.85 -8.90
C GLU A 168 -8.91 11.19 -10.17
N TYR A 169 -8.85 12.48 -10.52
CA TYR A 169 -9.32 13.01 -11.79
C TYR A 169 -8.39 12.61 -12.95
N PRO A 170 -8.88 12.66 -14.24
CA PRO A 170 -8.05 12.35 -15.40
C PRO A 170 -6.91 13.36 -15.58
N GLN A 171 -5.72 12.84 -15.84
CA GLN A 171 -4.54 13.65 -16.10
C GLN A 171 -4.38 13.88 -17.63
N TYR A 172 -3.92 15.07 -17.99
CA TYR A 172 -3.68 15.48 -19.37
C TYR A 172 -2.31 16.09 -19.54
N THR A 173 -1.65 15.83 -20.69
CA THR A 173 -0.36 16.40 -21.06
C THR A 173 -0.33 16.75 -22.56
N LYS A 174 0.80 17.23 -23.05
CA LYS A 174 1.01 17.56 -24.47
C LYS A 174 0.99 16.31 -25.36
N PRO A 175 0.51 16.43 -26.60
CA PRO A 175 -0.02 17.64 -27.28
C PRO A 175 -1.45 17.99 -26.83
N ARG A 176 -1.89 19.23 -27.10
CA ARG A 176 -3.25 19.73 -26.77
C ARG A 176 -4.36 18.91 -27.42
N SER A 177 -4.13 18.42 -28.64
CA SER A 177 -5.07 17.55 -29.37
C SER A 177 -4.36 16.27 -29.77
N PHE A 178 -5.01 15.13 -29.53
CA PHE A 178 -4.51 13.82 -29.93
C PHE A 178 -5.64 12.94 -30.45
N MET A 179 -5.55 12.50 -31.69
CA MET A 179 -6.55 11.67 -32.38
C MET A 179 -7.98 12.23 -32.29
N GLY A 180 -8.13 13.54 -32.45
CA GLY A 180 -9.44 14.25 -32.40
C GLY A 180 -9.99 14.44 -30.99
N ARG A 181 -9.21 14.17 -29.95
CA ARG A 181 -9.58 14.43 -28.55
C ARG A 181 -8.72 15.56 -28.00
N ASP A 182 -9.37 16.60 -27.48
CA ASP A 182 -8.70 17.78 -26.95
C ASP A 182 -8.60 17.75 -25.44
N VAL A 183 -7.55 18.40 -24.91
CA VAL A 183 -7.46 18.72 -23.49
C VAL A 183 -8.61 19.67 -23.11
N PRO A 184 -9.34 19.44 -22.01
CA PRO A 184 -10.41 20.34 -21.57
C PRO A 184 -9.95 21.79 -21.44
N GLU A 185 -10.70 22.74 -22.05
CA GLU A 185 -10.35 24.16 -22.09
C GLU A 185 -10.13 24.77 -20.69
N VAL A 186 -10.87 24.30 -19.68
CA VAL A 186 -10.71 24.76 -18.30
C VAL A 186 -9.29 24.58 -17.78
N LEU A 187 -8.60 23.50 -18.18
CA LEU A 187 -7.21 23.21 -17.78
C LEU A 187 -6.19 24.14 -18.45
N LEU A 188 -6.58 24.82 -19.53
CA LEU A 188 -5.78 25.78 -20.28
C LEU A 188 -6.07 27.23 -19.88
N SER A 189 -7.07 27.46 -19.02
CA SER A 189 -7.59 28.80 -18.70
C SER A 189 -6.67 29.63 -17.77
N GLY A 190 -5.78 28.99 -17.01
CA GLY A 190 -5.01 29.64 -15.94
C GLY A 190 -5.86 30.03 -14.70
N ASP A 191 -7.17 29.77 -14.70
CA ASP A 191 -8.06 30.01 -13.56
C ASP A 191 -8.00 28.84 -12.59
N HIS A 192 -7.11 28.95 -11.57
CA HIS A 192 -6.89 27.89 -10.60
C HIS A 192 -8.17 27.43 -9.88
N ALA A 193 -9.09 28.36 -9.56
CA ALA A 193 -10.32 28.01 -8.88
C ALA A 193 -11.24 27.14 -9.76
N LYS A 194 -11.32 27.46 -11.07
CA LYS A 194 -12.09 26.63 -12.02
C LYS A 194 -11.40 25.29 -12.28
N ILE A 195 -10.07 25.27 -12.34
CA ILE A 195 -9.29 24.04 -12.53
C ILE A 195 -9.52 23.09 -11.35
N GLU A 196 -9.39 23.57 -10.11
CA GLU A 196 -9.62 22.74 -8.92
C GLU A 196 -11.06 22.23 -8.83
N ARG A 197 -12.03 23.07 -9.16
CA ARG A 197 -13.43 22.64 -9.22
C ARG A 197 -13.65 21.55 -10.28
N PHE A 198 -13.10 21.71 -11.47
CA PHE A 198 -13.18 20.71 -12.54
C PHE A 198 -12.53 19.39 -12.11
N ARG A 199 -11.36 19.43 -11.49
CA ARG A 199 -10.68 18.24 -10.97
C ARG A 199 -11.54 17.50 -9.95
N LEU A 200 -12.14 18.22 -9.01
CA LEU A 200 -13.03 17.61 -8.03
C LEU A 200 -14.29 17.00 -8.68
N GLU A 201 -14.91 17.70 -9.65
CA GLU A 201 -16.08 17.21 -10.38
C GLU A 201 -15.76 15.90 -11.11
N GLU A 202 -14.62 15.82 -11.81
CA GLU A 202 -14.18 14.61 -12.51
C GLU A 202 -13.77 13.48 -11.55
N ALA A 203 -13.10 13.78 -10.44
CA ALA A 203 -12.74 12.79 -9.41
C ALA A 203 -14.00 12.15 -8.81
N VAL A 204 -15.00 12.96 -8.42
CA VAL A 204 -16.27 12.46 -7.86
C VAL A 204 -17.04 11.65 -8.91
N LYS A 205 -17.07 12.09 -10.16
CA LYS A 205 -17.73 11.38 -11.25
C LYS A 205 -17.10 9.99 -11.46
N ILE A 206 -15.79 9.90 -11.61
CA ILE A 206 -15.08 8.63 -11.79
C ILE A 206 -15.26 7.72 -10.58
N THR A 207 -15.21 8.28 -9.38
CA THR A 207 -15.41 7.50 -8.15
C THR A 207 -16.83 6.94 -8.09
N ARG A 208 -17.82 7.73 -8.43
CA ARG A 208 -19.23 7.26 -8.50
C ARG A 208 -19.43 6.12 -9.50
N GLU A 209 -18.76 6.18 -10.64
CA GLU A 209 -18.86 5.16 -11.69
C GLU A 209 -18.12 3.86 -11.33
N ARG A 210 -16.94 3.96 -10.70
CA ARG A 210 -16.04 2.83 -10.53
C ARG A 210 -15.93 2.29 -9.10
N ARG A 211 -16.04 3.17 -8.11
CA ARG A 211 -15.90 2.86 -6.69
C ARG A 211 -16.92 3.66 -5.86
N PRO A 212 -18.23 3.44 -6.08
CA PRO A 212 -19.29 4.16 -5.34
C PRO A 212 -19.21 3.96 -3.83
N ASP A 213 -18.65 2.85 -3.38
CA ASP A 213 -18.38 2.55 -1.97
C ASP A 213 -17.50 3.63 -1.29
N LEU A 214 -16.54 4.21 -1.99
CA LEU A 214 -15.69 5.27 -1.46
C LEU A 214 -16.47 6.56 -1.19
N LEU A 215 -17.44 6.91 -2.04
CA LEU A 215 -18.29 8.09 -1.82
C LEU A 215 -19.24 7.92 -0.63
N LEU A 216 -19.64 6.68 -0.31
CA LEU A 216 -20.42 6.41 0.90
C LEU A 216 -19.59 6.65 2.17
N LEU A 217 -18.29 6.40 2.12
CA LEU A 217 -17.36 6.66 3.21
C LEU A 217 -16.94 8.13 3.29
N HIS A 218 -16.99 8.87 2.17
CA HIS A 218 -16.52 10.25 2.01
C HIS A 218 -17.60 11.17 1.41
N PRO A 219 -18.77 11.34 2.07
CA PRO A 219 -19.89 12.13 1.53
C PRO A 219 -19.59 13.62 1.40
N GLU A 220 -18.54 14.13 2.06
CA GLU A 220 -18.10 15.52 1.99
C GLU A 220 -17.71 15.95 0.58
N TYR A 221 -17.22 15.05 -0.26
CA TYR A 221 -16.84 15.38 -1.64
C TYR A 221 -18.07 15.71 -2.50
N GLU A 222 -19.16 14.96 -2.37
CA GLU A 222 -20.42 15.28 -3.07
C GLU A 222 -21.07 16.56 -2.52
N ALA A 223 -20.99 16.77 -1.21
CA ALA A 223 -21.48 17.97 -0.57
C ALA A 223 -20.74 19.24 -1.04
N ALA A 224 -19.42 19.13 -1.28
CA ALA A 224 -18.60 20.25 -1.78
C ALA A 224 -18.99 20.71 -3.17
N LEU A 225 -19.57 19.85 -4.00
CA LEU A 225 -20.05 20.16 -5.35
C LEU A 225 -21.44 20.83 -5.36
N GLN A 226 -22.19 20.76 -4.25
CA GLN A 226 -23.49 21.40 -4.17
C GLN A 226 -23.36 22.93 -4.16
N PRO A 227 -24.27 23.66 -4.83
CA PRO A 227 -24.27 25.11 -4.79
C PRO A 227 -24.45 25.61 -3.35
N LYS A 228 -23.51 26.43 -2.85
CA LYS A 228 -23.63 27.04 -1.52
C LYS A 228 -25.00 27.76 -1.43
N LYS A 229 -25.89 27.31 -0.53
CA LYS A 229 -27.17 28.01 -0.25
C LYS A 229 -26.84 29.46 0.10
N LYS A 230 -27.28 30.41 -0.73
CA LYS A 230 -27.14 31.85 -0.44
C LYS A 230 -27.82 32.10 0.92
N LYS A 231 -27.04 32.51 1.93
CA LYS A 231 -27.61 33.01 3.19
C LYS A 231 -28.53 34.16 2.82
N LYS A 232 -29.86 34.01 3.05
CA LYS A 232 -30.80 35.11 2.94
C LYS A 232 -30.33 36.20 3.90
N ARG A 233 -29.94 37.37 3.37
CA ARG A 233 -29.71 38.56 4.17
C ARG A 233 -31.06 38.90 4.83
N THR A 234 -31.14 38.71 6.13
CA THR A 234 -32.24 39.23 6.95
C THR A 234 -32.09 40.74 6.95
N VAL A 235 -32.88 41.43 6.14
CA VAL A 235 -33.04 42.88 6.21
C VAL A 235 -33.74 43.18 7.54
N LYS A 236 -33.02 43.72 8.51
CA LYS A 236 -33.65 44.30 9.69
C LYS A 236 -34.45 45.52 9.18
N LYS A 237 -35.78 45.44 9.22
CA LYS A 237 -36.64 46.64 9.18
C LYS A 237 -36.37 47.40 10.47
N ASN A 238 -35.81 48.57 10.35
CA ASN A 238 -35.90 49.58 11.40
C ASN A 238 -37.32 50.12 11.34
N GLU A 239 -38.09 49.87 12.37
CA GLU A 239 -39.34 50.61 12.65
C GLU A 239 -38.94 51.83 13.45
N GLU A 240 -39.23 53.01 12.90
CA GLU A 240 -39.30 54.29 13.57
C GLU A 240 -40.62 54.38 14.37
#